data_0c5f94135e060a7df80f2821c5aa9a34
#
_entry.id   0c5f94135e060a7df80f2821c5aa9a34
#
_cell.length_a   1.000
_cell.length_b   1.000
_cell.length_c   1.000
_cell.angle_alpha   90.00
_cell.angle_beta   90.00
_cell.angle_gamma   90.00
#
_symmetry.space_group_name_H-M   'P 1'
#
loop_
_entity.id
_entity.type
_entity.pdbx_description
1 polymer ?
#
loop_
_entity_poly.entity_id
_entity_poly.type
_entity_poly.pdbx_seq_one_letter_code
_entity_poly.pdbx_strand_id
1 'polypeptide(L)'
;MPRHERLPGLRQTLTQTLAQTLTVALVAGCSLLAACDRRPDTGAVVVSAIGGTPHVADASRVALDTPARLLMDSTAQGLVRFDAAGQIEPGIAERWIVIDSGMSYIFRLREGDWGDGTPVTAEQVVAMLRRQIGNGDPGDARTASNARNPLAPFLTAIDEIVVMTPQVIEVRLSRPRPDLLKLFAQPELALLRLRPTGGTGPFRVARPGRAPLLRPAFDPGQADPDDQREAKPQEDVRLIGERAARAIARFANRDSDLVSGGSFVDWPLLAATDIAPANIRVDPAVGLFGLAIVRRDGFLADAANRAAVSEAIDRSAVTGAVAPNWDAADRILPDTLDSASLPQVPAWTLLTQDERRVAARQRVAAWKQGTPGPIELRIALPTGPGATLVYAQVAASLMAVGIVPRRVGIDDAAELKLVDAVAPYDSARWYLAAACVACGDAARAALEAAREAPTLAERGARIAAADAAMNEDVAFIPLARPLRWSLVSPRLSQWQANTRAWHPLNRLRADTN
;
A
#
# COMPACT_ATOMS: atom_id res chain seq x y z
N MET A 1 -45.14 64.09 61.95
CA MET A 1 -45.37 63.18 60.81
C MET A 1 -44.02 62.79 60.18
N PRO A 2 -43.54 61.61 60.38
CA PRO A 2 -42.24 61.17 59.75
C PRO A 2 -42.50 60.50 58.39
N ARG A 3 -41.66 60.83 57.39
CA ARG A 3 -41.64 60.29 56.05
C ARG A 3 -40.99 58.88 56.08
N HIS A 4 -41.62 57.89 55.43
CA HIS A 4 -41.07 56.58 55.15
C HIS A 4 -40.13 56.66 53.93
N GLU A 5 -38.85 56.49 54.13
CA GLU A 5 -37.87 56.16 53.08
C GLU A 5 -37.95 54.66 52.71
N ARG A 6 -38.26 54.40 51.45
CA ARG A 6 -38.19 53.03 50.88
C ARG A 6 -36.82 52.80 50.39
N LEU A 7 -36.14 51.76 50.87
CA LEU A 7 -34.91 51.25 50.39
C LEU A 7 -35.12 50.35 49.12
N PRO A 8 -34.65 50.71 47.91
CA PRO A 8 -34.65 49.87 46.77
C PRO A 8 -33.18 49.38 46.51
N GLY A 9 -32.81 48.22 46.93
CA GLY A 9 -31.44 47.71 46.68
C GLY A 9 -31.27 46.24 46.86
N LEU A 10 -32.03 45.56 47.70
CA LEU A 10 -31.79 44.18 48.06
C LEU A 10 -32.32 43.13 47.05
N ARG A 11 -33.26 43.44 46.19
CA ARG A 11 -33.85 42.50 45.23
C ARG A 11 -33.03 42.38 43.95
N GLN A 12 -32.30 43.39 43.50
CA GLN A 12 -31.49 43.36 42.29
C GLN A 12 -30.17 42.63 42.49
N THR A 13 -29.57 42.70 43.66
CA THR A 13 -28.30 41.98 43.98
C THR A 13 -28.50 40.47 44.13
N LEU A 14 -29.65 40.01 44.68
CA LEU A 14 -29.96 38.58 44.81
C LEU A 14 -30.26 37.91 43.47
N THR A 15 -30.90 38.59 42.53
CA THR A 15 -31.14 38.04 41.18
C THR A 15 -29.89 37.98 40.32
N GLN A 16 -28.97 38.93 40.45
CA GLN A 16 -27.71 38.91 39.71
C GLN A 16 -26.73 37.83 40.24
N THR A 17 -26.65 37.61 41.55
CA THR A 17 -25.83 36.52 42.11
C THR A 17 -26.39 35.15 41.81
N LEU A 18 -27.71 34.94 41.78
CA LEU A 18 -28.32 33.67 41.40
C LEU A 18 -28.11 33.37 39.89
N ALA A 19 -28.20 34.38 39.02
CA ALA A 19 -27.96 34.22 37.58
C ALA A 19 -26.47 33.89 37.28
N GLN A 20 -25.54 34.55 38.00
CA GLN A 20 -24.11 34.26 37.85
C GLN A 20 -23.70 32.86 38.37
N THR A 21 -24.26 32.41 39.49
CA THR A 21 -24.03 31.06 40.01
C THR A 21 -24.62 29.97 39.11
N LEU A 22 -25.81 30.22 38.51
CA LEU A 22 -26.42 29.27 37.53
C LEU A 22 -25.60 29.18 36.24
N THR A 23 -25.08 30.31 35.73
CA THR A 23 -24.24 30.33 34.50
C THR A 23 -22.91 29.64 34.74
N VAL A 24 -22.26 29.85 35.87
CA VAL A 24 -21.01 29.16 36.23
C VAL A 24 -21.24 27.66 36.44
N ALA A 25 -22.35 27.26 37.06
CA ALA A 25 -22.69 25.84 37.21
C ALA A 25 -23.02 25.16 35.87
N LEU A 26 -23.68 25.87 34.94
CA LEU A 26 -23.98 25.36 33.59
C LEU A 26 -22.74 25.22 32.74
N VAL A 27 -21.82 26.19 32.79
CA VAL A 27 -20.52 26.14 32.07
C VAL A 27 -19.61 25.05 32.66
N ALA A 28 -19.56 24.88 33.98
CA ALA A 28 -18.84 23.79 34.64
C ALA A 28 -19.48 22.42 34.32
N GLY A 29 -20.79 22.30 34.25
CA GLY A 29 -21.51 21.09 33.84
C GLY A 29 -21.25 20.71 32.38
N CYS A 30 -21.25 21.69 31.47
CA CYS A 30 -20.89 21.45 30.05
C CYS A 30 -19.41 21.08 29.88
N SER A 31 -18.49 21.60 30.68
CA SER A 31 -17.08 21.26 30.64
C SER A 31 -16.81 19.83 31.17
N LEU A 32 -17.60 19.34 32.11
CA LEU A 32 -17.53 17.97 32.62
C LEU A 32 -18.11 16.94 31.63
N LEU A 33 -19.10 17.31 30.83
CA LEU A 33 -19.65 16.45 29.77
C LEU A 33 -18.71 16.34 28.57
N ALA A 34 -17.90 17.35 28.26
CA ALA A 34 -16.90 17.31 27.21
C ALA A 34 -15.66 16.46 27.59
N ALA A 35 -15.43 16.20 28.89
CA ALA A 35 -14.30 15.39 29.35
C ALA A 35 -14.59 13.87 29.33
N CYS A 36 -15.86 13.43 29.22
CA CYS A 36 -16.24 12.02 29.22
C CYS A 36 -16.08 11.31 27.88
N ASP A 37 -15.62 12.01 26.84
CA ASP A 37 -15.68 11.51 25.46
C ASP A 37 -14.33 10.98 24.93
N ARG A 38 -13.27 10.96 25.75
CA ARG A 38 -11.99 10.36 25.39
C ARG A 38 -11.89 8.95 25.95
N ARG A 39 -11.77 7.95 25.07
CA ARG A 39 -11.34 6.60 25.47
C ARG A 39 -10.04 6.75 26.28
N PRO A 40 -9.98 6.20 27.51
CA PRO A 40 -8.77 6.32 28.32
C PRO A 40 -7.58 5.66 27.59
N ASP A 41 -6.46 6.35 27.54
CA ASP A 41 -5.22 5.90 26.87
C ASP A 41 -4.47 4.80 27.70
N THR A 42 -5.23 3.93 28.33
CA THR A 42 -4.71 2.92 29.28
C THR A 42 -4.80 1.49 28.76
N GLY A 43 -5.52 1.26 27.65
CA GLY A 43 -5.70 -0.08 27.07
C GLY A 43 -4.88 -0.30 25.81
N ALA A 44 -4.86 -1.53 25.31
CA ALA A 44 -4.21 -1.90 24.06
C ALA A 44 -4.67 -1.01 22.89
N VAL A 45 -3.75 -0.68 21.99
CA VAL A 45 -4.09 -0.06 20.71
C VAL A 45 -4.93 -1.05 19.89
N VAL A 46 -6.09 -0.62 19.41
CA VAL A 46 -6.95 -1.44 18.57
C VAL A 46 -6.77 -1.03 17.11
N VAL A 47 -6.33 -1.97 16.29
CA VAL A 47 -6.10 -1.81 14.86
C VAL A 47 -7.11 -2.63 14.09
N SER A 48 -7.96 -1.97 13.32
CA SER A 48 -8.86 -2.57 12.34
C SER A 48 -8.19 -2.58 10.96
N ALA A 49 -7.73 -3.72 10.51
CA ALA A 49 -7.15 -3.90 9.19
C ALA A 49 -8.23 -4.38 8.20
N ILE A 50 -8.36 -3.67 7.07
CA ILE A 50 -9.34 -4.03 6.04
C ILE A 50 -8.86 -5.28 5.30
N GLY A 51 -9.61 -6.38 5.45
CA GLY A 51 -9.27 -7.67 4.85
C GLY A 51 -9.86 -8.86 5.60
N GLY A 52 -9.20 -10.00 5.44
CA GLY A 52 -9.56 -11.26 6.10
C GLY A 52 -9.16 -11.31 7.58
N THR A 53 -9.20 -12.50 8.16
CA THR A 53 -8.69 -12.72 9.52
C THR A 53 -7.16 -12.68 9.52
N PRO A 54 -6.50 -11.97 10.47
CA PRO A 54 -5.05 -11.98 10.59
C PRO A 54 -4.54 -13.42 10.79
N HIS A 55 -3.61 -13.83 9.96
CA HIS A 55 -3.00 -15.16 10.04
C HIS A 55 -1.55 -15.11 9.58
N VAL A 56 -0.76 -15.98 10.15
CA VAL A 56 0.61 -16.22 9.71
C VAL A 56 0.59 -17.10 8.48
N ALA A 57 1.25 -16.69 7.41
CA ALA A 57 1.28 -17.42 6.16
C ALA A 57 2.68 -17.46 5.55
N ASP A 58 2.93 -18.47 4.73
CA ASP A 58 4.11 -18.54 3.88
C ASP A 58 3.85 -17.72 2.60
N ALA A 59 4.42 -16.53 2.54
CA ALA A 59 4.24 -15.60 1.42
C ALA A 59 4.75 -16.17 0.07
N SER A 60 5.62 -17.18 0.09
CA SER A 60 6.03 -17.89 -1.12
C SER A 60 4.89 -18.73 -1.72
N ARG A 61 3.84 -19.00 -0.96
CA ARG A 61 2.72 -19.88 -1.36
C ARG A 61 1.39 -19.16 -1.50
N VAL A 62 1.19 -18.08 -0.74
CA VAL A 62 -0.10 -17.38 -0.65
C VAL A 62 0.14 -15.88 -0.66
N ALA A 63 -0.63 -15.15 -1.47
CA ALA A 63 -0.63 -13.69 -1.42
C ALA A 63 -1.19 -13.22 -0.06
N LEU A 64 -0.50 -12.28 0.56
CA LEU A 64 -0.88 -11.72 1.85
C LEU A 64 -1.88 -10.58 1.66
N ASP A 65 -3.01 -10.61 2.37
CA ASP A 65 -3.88 -9.45 2.53
C ASP A 65 -3.34 -8.50 3.64
N THR A 66 -3.93 -7.32 3.79
CA THR A 66 -3.46 -6.31 4.75
C THR A 66 -3.36 -6.85 6.19
N PRO A 67 -4.37 -7.57 6.76
CA PRO A 67 -4.24 -8.13 8.10
C PRO A 67 -3.10 -9.14 8.25
N ALA A 68 -2.90 -10.02 7.26
CA ALA A 68 -1.82 -10.99 7.27
C ALA A 68 -0.45 -10.31 7.15
N ARG A 69 -0.31 -9.31 6.27
CA ARG A 69 0.92 -8.49 6.14
C ARG A 69 1.27 -7.77 7.42
N LEU A 70 0.30 -7.14 8.10
CA LEU A 70 0.50 -6.46 9.38
C LEU A 70 0.93 -7.43 10.48
N LEU A 71 0.32 -8.62 10.53
CA LEU A 71 0.72 -9.64 11.49
C LEU A 71 2.13 -10.16 11.21
N MET A 72 2.46 -10.41 9.95
CA MET A 72 3.80 -10.85 9.54
C MET A 72 4.86 -9.82 9.89
N ASP A 73 4.66 -8.54 9.50
CA ASP A 73 5.58 -7.44 9.81
C ASP A 73 5.76 -7.21 11.32
N SER A 74 4.69 -7.45 12.10
CA SER A 74 4.72 -7.32 13.56
C SER A 74 5.49 -8.45 14.24
N THR A 75 5.39 -9.69 13.75
CA THR A 75 5.93 -10.89 14.42
C THR A 75 7.21 -11.42 13.79
N ALA A 76 7.52 -11.00 12.59
CA ALA A 76 8.73 -11.35 11.83
C ALA A 76 9.34 -10.09 11.22
N GLN A 77 10.56 -10.18 10.73
CA GLN A 77 11.21 -9.11 10.00
C GLN A 77 12.13 -9.70 8.92
N GLY A 78 12.39 -8.91 7.88
CA GLY A 78 13.39 -9.24 6.87
C GLY A 78 14.82 -8.97 7.35
N LEU A 79 15.77 -9.06 6.44
CA LEU A 79 17.14 -8.59 6.72
C LEU A 79 17.12 -7.12 7.13
N VAL A 80 16.29 -6.35 6.47
CA VAL A 80 15.99 -4.94 6.78
C VAL A 80 14.48 -4.76 6.82
N ARG A 81 13.99 -3.63 7.31
CA ARG A 81 12.56 -3.32 7.43
C ARG A 81 12.29 -1.85 7.09
N PHE A 82 11.04 -1.47 6.99
CA PHE A 82 10.64 -0.07 6.83
C PHE A 82 10.45 0.60 8.20
N ASP A 83 10.88 1.86 8.29
CA ASP A 83 10.52 2.77 9.36
C ASP A 83 9.14 3.43 9.12
N ALA A 84 8.74 4.38 10.00
CA ALA A 84 7.47 5.09 9.87
C ALA A 84 7.38 5.97 8.61
N ALA A 85 8.51 6.44 8.08
CA ALA A 85 8.59 7.26 6.88
C ALA A 85 8.71 6.43 5.58
N GLY A 86 8.71 5.09 5.68
CA GLY A 86 8.92 4.18 4.56
C GLY A 86 10.36 4.09 4.08
N GLN A 87 11.33 4.49 4.93
CA GLN A 87 12.75 4.33 4.68
C GLN A 87 13.26 3.01 5.26
N ILE A 88 14.48 2.63 4.86
CA ILE A 88 15.09 1.38 5.30
C ILE A 88 15.77 1.56 6.66
N GLU A 89 15.44 0.69 7.59
CA GLU A 89 16.09 0.55 8.89
C GLU A 89 16.58 -0.89 9.14
N PRO A 90 17.46 -1.13 10.11
CA PRO A 90 17.89 -2.47 10.49
C PRO A 90 16.72 -3.41 10.85
N GLY A 91 16.81 -4.65 10.36
CA GLY A 91 15.94 -5.76 10.71
C GLY A 91 16.71 -6.84 11.48
N ILE A 92 16.76 -8.08 10.93
CA ILE A 92 17.66 -9.13 11.42
C ILE A 92 19.13 -8.75 11.21
N ALA A 93 19.44 -8.02 10.12
CA ALA A 93 20.75 -7.44 9.95
C ALA A 93 20.85 -6.11 10.72
N GLU A 94 21.87 -5.98 11.56
CA GLU A 94 22.18 -4.72 12.26
C GLU A 94 22.79 -3.67 11.33
N ARG A 95 23.55 -4.11 10.32
CA ARG A 95 24.22 -3.27 9.32
C ARG A 95 24.51 -4.05 8.04
N TRP A 96 24.74 -3.30 6.97
CA TRP A 96 25.10 -3.86 5.67
C TRP A 96 26.06 -2.93 4.93
N ILE A 97 26.78 -3.50 3.97
CA ILE A 97 27.59 -2.77 2.99
C ILE A 97 27.29 -3.29 1.60
N VAL A 98 27.37 -2.40 0.62
CA VAL A 98 27.20 -2.73 -0.79
C VAL A 98 28.55 -2.50 -1.48
N ILE A 99 29.03 -3.53 -2.15
CA ILE A 99 30.33 -3.51 -2.83
C ILE A 99 30.16 -3.94 -4.30
N ASP A 100 31.25 -3.96 -5.06
CA ASP A 100 31.31 -4.40 -6.46
C ASP A 100 30.25 -3.69 -7.34
N SER A 101 30.15 -2.36 -7.21
CA SER A 101 29.19 -1.55 -7.98
C SER A 101 27.73 -2.02 -7.82
N GLY A 102 27.37 -2.53 -6.66
CA GLY A 102 26.02 -3.00 -6.34
C GLY A 102 25.77 -4.46 -6.71
N MET A 103 26.82 -5.23 -6.96
CA MET A 103 26.73 -6.67 -7.28
C MET A 103 26.80 -7.56 -6.05
N SER A 104 27.27 -7.05 -4.91
CA SER A 104 27.34 -7.80 -3.66
C SER A 104 26.81 -6.96 -2.49
N TYR A 105 25.98 -7.58 -1.66
CA TYR A 105 25.42 -7.04 -0.45
C TYR A 105 25.85 -7.92 0.73
N ILE A 106 26.67 -7.37 1.65
CA ILE A 106 27.15 -8.08 2.83
C ILE A 106 26.35 -7.58 4.02
N PHE A 107 25.67 -8.49 4.70
CA PHE A 107 24.84 -8.22 5.88
C PHE A 107 25.51 -8.82 7.12
N ARG A 108 25.66 -8.02 8.17
CA ARG A 108 25.99 -8.50 9.49
C ARG A 108 24.70 -8.71 10.27
N LEU A 109 24.45 -9.93 10.69
CA LEU A 109 23.29 -10.30 11.48
C LEU A 109 23.49 -9.84 12.94
N ARG A 110 22.40 -9.39 13.55
CA ARG A 110 22.33 -9.09 14.96
C ARG A 110 22.35 -10.38 15.78
N GLU A 111 23.01 -10.36 16.94
CA GLU A 111 22.85 -11.40 17.94
C GLU A 111 21.44 -11.33 18.53
N GLY A 112 20.76 -12.45 18.64
CA GLY A 112 19.41 -12.54 19.17
C GLY A 112 18.78 -13.90 18.92
N ASP A 113 17.58 -14.05 19.46
CA ASP A 113 16.88 -15.33 19.45
C ASP A 113 15.59 -15.25 18.63
N TRP A 114 15.23 -16.39 18.05
CA TRP A 114 13.88 -16.60 17.55
C TRP A 114 12.86 -16.52 18.68
N GLY A 115 11.59 -16.35 18.32
CA GLY A 115 10.50 -16.28 19.31
C GLY A 115 10.37 -17.47 20.27
N ASP A 116 11.10 -18.56 20.03
CA ASP A 116 11.18 -19.76 20.88
C ASP A 116 12.44 -19.81 21.77
N GLY A 117 13.24 -18.74 21.75
CA GLY A 117 14.47 -18.65 22.55
C GLY A 117 15.68 -19.40 21.96
N THR A 118 15.59 -19.90 20.72
CA THR A 118 16.75 -20.50 20.05
C THR A 118 17.53 -19.43 19.27
N PRO A 119 18.89 -19.49 19.25
CA PRO A 119 19.71 -18.49 18.56
C PRO A 119 19.41 -18.38 17.06
N VAL A 120 19.43 -17.16 16.55
CA VAL A 120 19.39 -16.88 15.11
C VAL A 120 20.78 -17.13 14.52
N THR A 121 20.86 -18.02 13.51
CA THR A 121 22.14 -18.32 12.84
C THR A 121 22.09 -17.93 11.36
N ALA A 122 23.25 -17.62 10.80
CA ALA A 122 23.39 -17.26 9.38
C ALA A 122 22.89 -18.38 8.44
N GLU A 123 23.13 -19.65 8.79
CA GLU A 123 22.67 -20.80 8.01
C GLU A 123 21.14 -20.88 7.94
N GLN A 124 20.46 -20.63 9.07
CA GLN A 124 18.99 -20.61 9.12
C GLN A 124 18.43 -19.45 8.27
N VAL A 125 19.01 -18.27 8.39
CA VAL A 125 18.63 -17.07 7.61
C VAL A 125 18.80 -17.34 6.12
N VAL A 126 19.94 -17.87 5.69
CA VAL A 126 20.23 -18.21 4.29
C VAL A 126 19.25 -19.27 3.77
N ALA A 127 18.99 -20.33 4.55
CA ALA A 127 18.04 -21.37 4.16
C ALA A 127 16.61 -20.83 3.96
N MET A 128 16.18 -19.91 4.84
CA MET A 128 14.87 -19.27 4.71
C MET A 128 14.81 -18.35 3.49
N LEU A 129 15.82 -17.51 3.27
CA LEU A 129 15.88 -16.61 2.12
C LEU A 129 15.87 -17.39 0.80
N ARG A 130 16.69 -18.44 0.67
CA ARG A 130 16.71 -19.30 -0.51
C ARG A 130 15.33 -19.91 -0.79
N ARG A 131 14.63 -20.35 0.25
CA ARG A 131 13.25 -20.87 0.10
C ARG A 131 12.27 -19.81 -0.38
N GLN A 132 12.34 -18.58 0.14
CA GLN A 132 11.42 -17.50 -0.23
C GLN A 132 11.70 -16.94 -1.63
N ILE A 133 12.97 -16.92 -2.04
CA ILE A 133 13.41 -16.40 -3.34
C ILE A 133 13.20 -17.43 -4.45
N GLY A 134 13.15 -18.72 -4.10
CA GLY A 134 12.93 -19.78 -5.08
C GLY A 134 14.19 -20.22 -5.80
N ASN A 135 15.38 -19.95 -5.24
CA ASN A 135 16.66 -20.52 -5.71
C ASN A 135 16.78 -22.00 -5.30
N GLY A 136 15.70 -22.76 -5.46
CA GLY A 136 15.71 -24.22 -5.44
C GLY A 136 16.02 -24.75 -6.83
N ASP A 137 16.54 -25.97 -6.87
CA ASP A 137 16.90 -26.71 -8.08
C ASP A 137 15.86 -26.52 -9.21
N PRO A 138 16.25 -26.13 -10.44
CA PRO A 138 15.31 -25.96 -11.56
C PRO A 138 14.42 -27.17 -11.88
N GLY A 139 14.78 -28.36 -11.34
CA GLY A 139 14.00 -29.60 -11.43
C GLY A 139 13.02 -29.84 -10.27
N ASP A 140 13.00 -29.03 -9.22
CA ASP A 140 12.08 -29.23 -8.10
C ASP A 140 10.70 -28.63 -8.44
N ALA A 141 9.67 -29.48 -8.47
CA ALA A 141 8.27 -29.06 -8.65
C ALA A 141 7.79 -28.01 -7.62
N ARG A 142 8.55 -27.78 -6.54
CA ARG A 142 8.34 -26.70 -5.58
C ARG A 142 8.74 -25.34 -6.13
N THR A 143 9.64 -25.24 -7.12
CA THR A 143 9.98 -23.99 -7.80
C THR A 143 8.85 -23.46 -8.67
N ALA A 144 8.00 -24.34 -9.24
CA ALA A 144 6.76 -23.95 -9.91
C ALA A 144 5.72 -23.32 -8.95
N SER A 145 5.85 -23.54 -7.64
CA SER A 145 5.01 -22.95 -6.59
C SER A 145 5.32 -21.48 -6.30
N ASN A 146 6.51 -20.99 -6.68
CA ASN A 146 6.94 -19.61 -6.40
C ASN A 146 6.27 -18.55 -7.27
N ALA A 147 5.44 -18.94 -8.24
CA ALA A 147 4.62 -18.03 -9.04
C ALA A 147 3.60 -17.21 -8.22
N ARG A 148 3.49 -17.46 -6.92
CA ARG A 148 2.55 -16.77 -6.02
C ARG A 148 3.16 -15.62 -5.23
N ASN A 149 4.49 -15.57 -5.07
CA ASN A 149 5.15 -14.41 -4.47
C ASN A 149 5.21 -13.29 -5.50
N PRO A 150 4.52 -12.15 -5.30
CA PRO A 150 4.51 -11.04 -6.25
C PRO A 150 5.89 -10.40 -6.44
N LEU A 151 6.83 -10.64 -5.53
CA LEU A 151 8.20 -10.13 -5.60
C LEU A 151 9.15 -11.04 -6.38
N ALA A 152 8.82 -12.31 -6.61
CA ALA A 152 9.70 -13.28 -7.27
C ALA A 152 10.28 -12.77 -8.61
N PRO A 153 9.51 -12.12 -9.51
CA PRO A 153 10.05 -11.60 -10.78
C PRO A 153 11.13 -10.51 -10.60
N PHE A 154 11.19 -9.89 -9.44
CA PHE A 154 12.15 -8.82 -9.11
C PHE A 154 13.38 -9.32 -8.36
N LEU A 155 13.38 -10.57 -7.90
CA LEU A 155 14.48 -11.22 -7.16
C LEU A 155 15.39 -12.07 -8.07
N THR A 156 15.09 -12.18 -9.36
CA THR A 156 15.82 -13.01 -10.33
C THR A 156 17.27 -12.59 -10.60
N ALA A 157 17.69 -11.44 -10.08
CA ALA A 157 19.09 -11.02 -10.14
C ALA A 157 19.94 -11.63 -9.03
N ILE A 158 19.35 -12.23 -8.00
CA ILE A 158 20.07 -12.91 -6.94
C ILE A 158 20.64 -14.22 -7.51
N ASP A 159 21.95 -14.31 -7.55
CA ASP A 159 22.69 -15.46 -8.05
C ASP A 159 22.97 -16.44 -6.90
N GLU A 160 23.55 -15.92 -5.82
CA GLU A 160 23.94 -16.74 -4.69
C GLU A 160 23.73 -16.01 -3.36
N ILE A 161 23.41 -16.76 -2.30
CA ILE A 161 23.41 -16.28 -0.92
C ILE A 161 24.34 -17.16 -0.11
N VAL A 162 25.41 -16.59 0.44
CA VAL A 162 26.51 -17.33 1.08
C VAL A 162 26.60 -16.99 2.57
N VAL A 163 26.86 -18.00 3.40
CA VAL A 163 27.29 -17.81 4.78
C VAL A 163 28.79 -17.52 4.77
N MET A 164 29.20 -16.32 5.15
CA MET A 164 30.61 -15.92 5.25
C MET A 164 31.20 -16.28 6.62
N THR A 165 30.45 -15.99 7.67
CA THR A 165 30.76 -16.33 9.07
C THR A 165 29.44 -16.63 9.81
N PRO A 166 29.46 -17.11 11.05
CA PRO A 166 28.22 -17.37 11.82
C PRO A 166 27.28 -16.16 11.93
N GLN A 167 27.76 -14.95 11.70
CA GLN A 167 27.01 -13.70 11.81
C GLN A 167 27.00 -12.86 10.53
N VAL A 168 27.63 -13.32 9.43
CA VAL A 168 27.76 -12.56 8.19
C VAL A 168 27.30 -13.39 7.01
N ILE A 169 26.37 -12.82 6.24
CA ILE A 169 25.90 -13.39 4.98
C ILE A 169 26.20 -12.44 3.83
N GLU A 170 26.41 -12.99 2.66
CA GLU A 170 26.60 -12.25 1.41
C GLU A 170 25.52 -12.65 0.41
N VAL A 171 24.89 -11.65 -0.22
CA VAL A 171 23.96 -11.81 -1.33
C VAL A 171 24.64 -11.31 -2.58
N ARG A 172 24.97 -12.23 -3.49
CA ARG A 172 25.61 -11.96 -4.78
C ARG A 172 24.58 -11.84 -5.87
N LEU A 173 24.78 -10.89 -6.77
CA LEU A 173 23.89 -10.62 -7.87
C LEU A 173 24.58 -10.91 -9.22
N SER A 174 23.80 -11.42 -10.17
CA SER A 174 24.23 -11.55 -11.58
C SER A 174 24.19 -10.22 -12.34
N ARG A 175 23.48 -9.21 -11.78
CA ARG A 175 23.32 -7.85 -12.32
C ARG A 175 22.88 -6.87 -11.23
N PRO A 176 23.21 -5.56 -11.34
CA PRO A 176 22.98 -4.62 -10.26
C PRO A 176 21.49 -4.40 -9.97
N ARG A 177 21.14 -4.32 -8.66
CA ARG A 177 19.80 -4.07 -8.12
C ARG A 177 19.86 -3.01 -7.04
N PRO A 178 19.80 -1.73 -7.37
CA PRO A 178 19.92 -0.64 -6.37
C PRO A 178 18.83 -0.68 -5.31
N ASP A 179 17.64 -1.21 -5.63
CA ASP A 179 16.50 -1.26 -4.74
C ASP A 179 16.34 -2.58 -3.95
N LEU A 180 17.37 -3.43 -3.94
CA LEU A 180 17.32 -4.75 -3.31
C LEU A 180 16.93 -4.68 -1.82
N LEU A 181 17.44 -3.68 -1.10
CA LEU A 181 17.11 -3.48 0.32
C LEU A 181 15.60 -3.25 0.53
N LYS A 182 14.96 -2.45 -0.33
CA LYS A 182 13.52 -2.20 -0.23
C LYS A 182 12.69 -3.45 -0.53
N LEU A 183 13.21 -4.36 -1.35
CA LEU A 183 12.59 -5.68 -1.53
C LEU A 183 12.73 -6.53 -0.27
N PHE A 184 13.90 -6.57 0.36
CA PHE A 184 14.11 -7.31 1.62
C PHE A 184 13.35 -6.75 2.81
N ALA A 185 12.87 -5.51 2.74
CA ALA A 185 12.02 -4.90 3.76
C ALA A 185 10.54 -5.25 3.64
N GLN A 186 10.13 -5.91 2.54
CA GLN A 186 8.71 -6.26 2.33
C GLN A 186 8.30 -7.39 3.28
N PRO A 187 7.07 -7.36 3.83
CA PRO A 187 6.55 -8.44 4.68
C PRO A 187 6.55 -9.82 4.01
N GLU A 188 6.50 -9.86 2.68
CA GLU A 188 6.60 -11.08 1.88
C GLU A 188 7.96 -11.75 1.95
N LEU A 189 9.01 -11.02 2.38
CA LEU A 189 10.36 -11.54 2.61
C LEU A 189 10.74 -11.55 4.09
N ALA A 190 9.78 -11.33 5.00
CA ALA A 190 10.01 -11.49 6.43
C ALA A 190 10.38 -12.94 6.77
N LEU A 191 11.40 -13.09 7.61
CA LEU A 191 11.93 -14.38 8.01
C LEU A 191 11.15 -14.91 9.20
N LEU A 192 10.38 -15.97 8.96
CA LEU A 192 9.52 -16.60 9.95
C LEU A 192 9.75 -18.11 9.98
N ARG A 193 9.98 -18.64 11.17
CA ARG A 193 9.93 -20.08 11.40
C ARG A 193 8.47 -20.53 11.52
N LEU A 194 8.10 -21.54 10.76
CA LEU A 194 6.73 -22.06 10.77
C LEU A 194 6.53 -23.15 11.83
N ARG A 195 7.60 -23.77 12.30
CA ARG A 195 7.58 -24.85 13.31
C ARG A 195 8.86 -24.85 14.15
N PRO A 196 8.80 -24.51 15.44
CA PRO A 196 7.71 -23.76 16.07
C PRO A 196 7.51 -22.40 15.42
N THR A 197 6.27 -21.89 15.43
CA THR A 197 5.98 -20.61 14.81
C THR A 197 6.63 -19.48 15.61
N GLY A 198 7.50 -18.69 14.98
CA GLY A 198 8.16 -17.57 15.62
C GLY A 198 9.07 -16.82 14.68
N GLY A 199 9.14 -15.53 14.85
CA GLY A 199 10.03 -14.61 14.15
C GLY A 199 10.77 -13.72 15.13
N THR A 200 11.53 -12.78 14.60
CA THR A 200 12.31 -11.79 15.37
C THR A 200 11.68 -10.40 15.33
N GLY A 201 10.39 -10.32 14.97
CA GLY A 201 9.67 -9.05 14.85
C GLY A 201 9.51 -8.29 16.17
N PRO A 202 9.05 -7.03 16.10
CA PRO A 202 8.91 -6.15 17.28
C PRO A 202 7.83 -6.59 18.26
N PHE A 203 6.99 -7.54 17.89
CA PHE A 203 5.92 -8.06 18.75
C PHE A 203 5.97 -9.57 18.85
N ARG A 204 5.40 -10.09 19.96
CA ARG A 204 5.05 -11.49 20.16
C ARG A 204 3.53 -11.63 20.26
N VAL A 205 2.98 -12.73 19.75
CA VAL A 205 1.55 -13.02 19.88
C VAL A 205 1.29 -13.49 21.32
N ALA A 206 0.78 -12.58 22.17
CA ALA A 206 0.45 -12.87 23.56
C ALA A 206 -0.86 -13.66 23.69
N ARG A 207 -1.83 -13.40 22.79
CA ARG A 207 -3.09 -14.16 22.69
C ARG A 207 -3.39 -14.43 21.23
N PRO A 208 -3.34 -15.67 20.77
CA PRO A 208 -3.73 -16.05 19.43
C PRO A 208 -5.25 -16.01 19.25
N GLY A 209 -5.74 -16.03 18.01
CA GLY A 209 -7.15 -16.07 17.67
C GLY A 209 -7.50 -15.16 16.51
N ARG A 210 -8.80 -14.91 16.30
CA ARG A 210 -9.29 -14.06 15.21
C ARG A 210 -8.92 -12.58 15.35
N ALA A 211 -8.61 -12.15 16.58
CA ALA A 211 -8.14 -10.81 16.91
C ALA A 211 -6.93 -10.94 17.84
N PRO A 212 -5.76 -11.34 17.31
CA PRO A 212 -4.58 -11.56 18.11
C PRO A 212 -4.19 -10.31 18.91
N LEU A 213 -3.74 -10.54 20.14
CA LEU A 213 -3.10 -9.53 20.96
C LEU A 213 -1.59 -9.66 20.79
N LEU A 214 -0.98 -8.60 20.31
CA LEU A 214 0.45 -8.47 20.09
C LEU A 214 1.05 -7.68 21.26
N ARG A 215 2.07 -8.22 21.88
CA ARG A 215 2.83 -7.58 22.96
C ARG A 215 4.22 -7.22 22.45
N PRO A 216 4.76 -6.03 22.76
CA PRO A 216 6.13 -5.68 22.42
C PRO A 216 7.11 -6.75 22.84
N ALA A 217 8.02 -7.11 21.93
CA ALA A 217 9.13 -8.00 22.20
C ALA A 217 10.35 -7.13 22.48
N PHE A 218 10.81 -7.08 23.72
CA PHE A 218 12.06 -6.43 24.05
C PHE A 218 13.22 -7.28 23.54
N ASP A 219 14.18 -6.65 22.88
CA ASP A 219 15.42 -7.28 22.46
C ASP A 219 16.43 -7.26 23.61
N PRO A 220 16.74 -8.44 24.19
CA PRO A 220 17.70 -8.50 25.30
C PRO A 220 19.09 -7.97 24.92
N GLY A 221 19.43 -7.95 23.62
CA GLY A 221 20.72 -7.46 23.11
C GLY A 221 20.79 -5.95 22.95
N GLN A 222 19.67 -5.22 23.06
CA GLN A 222 19.61 -3.76 22.91
C GLN A 222 19.30 -2.99 24.19
N ALA A 223 18.75 -3.65 25.18
CA ALA A 223 18.45 -3.03 26.48
C ALA A 223 19.65 -3.19 27.42
N ASP A 224 19.99 -2.10 28.13
CA ASP A 224 20.76 -2.21 29.35
C ASP A 224 20.05 -3.24 30.25
N PRO A 225 20.75 -4.19 30.90
CA PRO A 225 20.12 -5.15 31.82
C PRO A 225 19.18 -4.52 32.85
N ASP A 226 19.40 -3.26 33.20
CA ASP A 226 18.55 -2.46 34.09
C ASP A 226 17.28 -1.87 33.40
N ASP A 227 17.19 -1.89 32.06
CA ASP A 227 16.06 -1.38 31.27
C ASP A 227 15.02 -2.47 30.89
N GLN A 228 15.13 -3.68 31.39
CA GLN A 228 14.17 -4.76 31.19
C GLN A 228 12.86 -4.47 31.93
N ARG A 229 12.03 -3.60 31.35
CA ARG A 229 10.69 -3.32 31.89
C ARG A 229 9.64 -4.23 31.30
N GLU A 230 8.62 -4.58 32.07
CA GLU A 230 7.43 -5.21 31.52
C GLU A 230 6.68 -4.26 30.58
N ALA A 231 6.24 -4.81 29.43
CA ALA A 231 5.38 -4.07 28.50
C ALA A 231 4.08 -3.64 29.20
N LYS A 232 3.74 -2.38 29.10
CA LYS A 232 2.51 -1.85 29.68
C LYS A 232 1.31 -2.21 28.78
N PRO A 233 0.10 -2.37 29.33
CA PRO A 233 -1.10 -2.70 28.54
C PRO A 233 -1.38 -1.76 27.36
N GLN A 234 -1.00 -0.48 27.46
CA GLN A 234 -1.16 0.49 26.39
C GLN A 234 -0.19 0.29 25.22
N GLU A 235 0.85 -0.50 25.40
CA GLU A 235 1.84 -0.85 24.36
C GLU A 235 1.40 -2.10 23.58
N ASP A 236 0.50 -2.89 24.12
CA ASP A 236 -0.11 -4.02 23.42
C ASP A 236 -0.92 -3.52 22.22
N VAL A 237 -0.96 -4.31 21.15
CA VAL A 237 -1.77 -4.05 19.96
C VAL A 237 -2.75 -5.20 19.73
N ARG A 238 -4.03 -4.87 19.62
CA ARG A 238 -5.08 -5.81 19.19
C ARG A 238 -5.33 -5.64 17.71
N LEU A 239 -4.96 -6.63 16.92
CA LEU A 239 -5.14 -6.61 15.47
C LEU A 239 -6.44 -7.32 15.08
N ILE A 240 -7.34 -6.63 14.39
CA ILE A 240 -8.64 -7.13 13.94
C ILE A 240 -8.69 -7.04 12.42
N GLY A 241 -8.94 -8.17 11.75
CA GLY A 241 -9.21 -8.18 10.31
C GLY A 241 -10.73 -8.13 10.08
N GLU A 242 -11.19 -7.15 9.30
CA GLU A 242 -12.61 -6.95 9.06
C GLU A 242 -12.89 -6.17 7.76
N ARG A 243 -14.14 -6.21 7.29
CA ARG A 243 -14.56 -5.45 6.11
C ARG A 243 -14.52 -3.94 6.38
N ALA A 244 -14.24 -3.13 5.36
CA ALA A 244 -14.09 -1.69 5.46
C ALA A 244 -15.25 -0.99 6.20
N ALA A 245 -16.50 -1.27 5.84
CA ALA A 245 -17.65 -0.66 6.50
C ALA A 245 -17.68 -0.92 8.02
N ARG A 246 -17.24 -2.11 8.45
CA ARG A 246 -17.18 -2.45 9.88
C ARG A 246 -16.00 -1.78 10.57
N ALA A 247 -14.84 -1.73 9.91
CA ALA A 247 -13.66 -1.02 10.42
C ALA A 247 -13.94 0.48 10.60
N ILE A 248 -14.58 1.11 9.61
CA ILE A 248 -15.00 2.50 9.66
C ILE A 248 -16.00 2.74 10.81
N ALA A 249 -17.04 1.90 10.92
CA ALA A 249 -18.03 2.02 12.00
C ALA A 249 -17.39 1.84 13.38
N ARG A 250 -16.46 0.90 13.54
CA ARG A 250 -15.72 0.69 14.79
C ARG A 250 -14.89 1.94 15.16
N PHE A 251 -14.24 2.55 14.18
CA PHE A 251 -13.48 3.79 14.40
C PHE A 251 -14.40 4.96 14.77
N ALA A 252 -15.51 5.14 14.05
CA ALA A 252 -16.51 6.17 14.35
C ALA A 252 -17.06 6.05 15.78
N ASN A 253 -17.25 4.80 16.25
CA ASN A 253 -17.67 4.51 17.63
C ASN A 253 -16.52 4.59 18.65
N ARG A 254 -15.30 4.94 18.23
CA ARG A 254 -14.09 5.00 19.09
C ARG A 254 -13.67 3.64 19.69
N ASP A 255 -14.07 2.55 19.06
CA ASP A 255 -13.68 1.17 19.44
C ASP A 255 -12.41 0.72 18.71
N SER A 256 -11.85 1.54 17.83
CA SER A 256 -10.58 1.33 17.12
C SER A 256 -9.76 2.61 17.11
N ASP A 257 -8.43 2.47 17.21
CA ASP A 257 -7.48 3.59 17.17
C ASP A 257 -6.89 3.81 15.77
N LEU A 258 -6.87 2.74 14.96
CA LEU A 258 -6.38 2.77 13.58
C LEU A 258 -7.31 1.95 12.68
N VAL A 259 -7.65 2.49 11.51
CA VAL A 259 -8.09 1.69 10.36
C VAL A 259 -6.99 1.73 9.31
N SER A 260 -6.49 0.56 8.89
CA SER A 260 -5.43 0.41 7.90
C SER A 260 -5.91 -0.39 6.70
N GLY A 261 -5.33 -0.13 5.52
CA GLY A 261 -5.64 -0.84 4.29
C GLY A 261 -6.77 -0.22 3.46
N GLY A 262 -7.15 1.02 3.75
CA GLY A 262 -8.14 1.74 2.97
C GLY A 262 -7.66 2.04 1.54
N SER A 263 -8.55 1.88 0.57
CA SER A 263 -8.29 2.11 -0.85
C SER A 263 -9.41 2.91 -1.52
N PHE A 264 -9.27 3.18 -2.82
CA PHE A 264 -10.33 3.82 -3.62
C PHE A 264 -11.65 3.05 -3.54
N VAL A 265 -11.61 1.72 -3.36
CA VAL A 265 -12.80 0.85 -3.32
C VAL A 265 -13.76 1.29 -2.22
N ASP A 266 -13.21 1.62 -1.05
CA ASP A 266 -13.98 1.87 0.17
C ASP A 266 -14.08 3.36 0.53
N TRP A 267 -13.36 4.22 -0.17
CA TRP A 267 -13.35 5.67 0.07
C TRP A 267 -14.75 6.29 0.17
N PRO A 268 -15.72 5.95 -0.72
CA PRO A 268 -17.05 6.56 -0.65
C PRO A 268 -17.81 6.24 0.65
N LEU A 269 -17.41 5.21 1.41
CA LEU A 269 -18.04 4.88 2.69
C LEU A 269 -17.74 5.94 3.76
N LEU A 270 -16.64 6.68 3.63
CA LEU A 270 -16.27 7.74 4.57
C LEU A 270 -17.27 8.90 4.54
N ALA A 271 -17.85 9.21 3.39
CA ALA A 271 -18.83 10.28 3.24
C ALA A 271 -20.14 10.03 4.01
N ALA A 272 -20.41 8.78 4.41
CA ALA A 272 -21.58 8.41 5.20
C ALA A 272 -21.32 8.45 6.72
N THR A 273 -20.21 9.06 7.17
CA THR A 273 -19.78 9.06 8.57
C THR A 273 -19.43 10.47 9.05
N ASP A 274 -19.55 10.71 10.35
CA ASP A 274 -19.17 11.98 11.01
C ASP A 274 -17.71 11.96 11.50
N ILE A 275 -16.83 11.19 10.85
CA ILE A 275 -15.41 11.13 11.20
C ILE A 275 -14.75 12.46 10.88
N ALA A 276 -14.10 13.05 11.89
CA ALA A 276 -13.42 14.33 11.73
C ALA A 276 -12.37 14.26 10.61
N PRO A 277 -12.32 15.23 9.67
CA PRO A 277 -11.37 15.23 8.56
C PRO A 277 -9.91 15.08 9.00
N ALA A 278 -9.56 15.62 10.18
CA ALA A 278 -8.21 15.47 10.75
C ALA A 278 -7.82 14.03 11.07
N ASN A 279 -8.78 13.12 11.22
CA ASN A 279 -8.52 11.70 11.46
C ASN A 279 -8.42 10.89 10.16
N ILE A 280 -8.85 11.44 9.03
CA ILE A 280 -8.70 10.81 7.71
C ILE A 280 -7.32 11.18 7.17
N ARG A 281 -6.46 10.20 7.05
CA ARG A 281 -5.09 10.36 6.55
C ARG A 281 -4.96 9.70 5.20
N VAL A 282 -4.48 10.45 4.21
CA VAL A 282 -4.20 9.96 2.87
C VAL A 282 -2.69 9.90 2.68
N ASP A 283 -2.21 8.77 2.21
CA ASP A 283 -0.81 8.58 1.87
C ASP A 283 -0.49 9.15 0.48
N PRO A 284 0.70 9.75 0.29
CA PRO A 284 1.21 10.12 -1.02
C PRO A 284 1.69 8.86 -1.78
N ALA A 285 0.83 7.85 -1.83
CA ALA A 285 1.18 6.53 -2.35
C ALA A 285 1.60 6.60 -3.81
N VAL A 286 2.77 6.03 -4.13
CA VAL A 286 3.26 5.90 -5.50
C VAL A 286 3.01 4.49 -6.03
N GLY A 287 2.65 4.39 -7.30
CA GLY A 287 2.32 3.11 -7.90
C GLY A 287 1.46 3.25 -9.15
N LEU A 288 0.78 2.18 -9.52
CA LEU A 288 -0.09 2.10 -10.69
C LEU A 288 -1.56 2.06 -10.29
N PHE A 289 -2.35 2.91 -10.94
CA PHE A 289 -3.80 2.83 -10.96
C PHE A 289 -4.28 3.07 -12.40
N GLY A 290 -4.87 2.05 -13.03
CA GLY A 290 -5.33 2.16 -14.41
C GLY A 290 -5.80 0.82 -14.96
N LEU A 291 -6.05 0.78 -16.26
CA LEU A 291 -6.55 -0.41 -16.96
C LEU A 291 -5.42 -1.05 -17.77
N ALA A 292 -5.03 -2.26 -17.42
CA ALA A 292 -4.15 -3.07 -18.24
C ALA A 292 -4.93 -3.70 -19.39
N ILE A 293 -4.35 -3.70 -20.59
CA ILE A 293 -4.82 -4.51 -21.71
C ILE A 293 -4.45 -5.96 -21.40
N VAL A 294 -5.45 -6.84 -21.24
CA VAL A 294 -5.22 -8.26 -20.91
C VAL A 294 -5.55 -9.20 -22.07
N ARG A 295 -6.26 -8.70 -23.08
CA ARG A 295 -6.52 -9.37 -24.36
C ARG A 295 -6.36 -8.40 -25.51
N ARG A 296 -5.73 -8.86 -26.58
CA ARG A 296 -5.33 -8.05 -27.75
C ARG A 296 -5.93 -8.58 -29.04
N ASP A 297 -7.20 -8.98 -28.98
CA ASP A 297 -7.97 -9.43 -30.13
C ASP A 297 -9.06 -8.40 -30.51
N GLY A 298 -9.69 -8.60 -31.64
CA GLY A 298 -10.75 -7.74 -32.14
C GLY A 298 -10.30 -6.28 -32.21
N PHE A 299 -11.10 -5.39 -31.62
CA PHE A 299 -10.83 -3.95 -31.63
C PHE A 299 -9.49 -3.58 -30.99
N LEU A 300 -9.08 -4.28 -29.93
CA LEU A 300 -7.83 -4.00 -29.20
C LEU A 300 -6.58 -4.63 -29.84
N ALA A 301 -6.66 -5.31 -30.98
CA ALA A 301 -5.49 -5.85 -31.67
C ALA A 301 -4.55 -4.72 -32.14
N ASP A 302 -5.10 -3.61 -32.60
CA ASP A 302 -4.38 -2.45 -33.13
C ASP A 302 -4.07 -1.42 -32.02
N ALA A 303 -2.81 -0.94 -31.96
CA ALA A 303 -2.36 0.08 -31.01
C ALA A 303 -3.17 1.39 -31.13
N ALA A 304 -3.51 1.81 -32.35
CA ALA A 304 -4.30 3.02 -32.55
C ALA A 304 -5.74 2.89 -32.00
N ASN A 305 -6.30 1.69 -31.98
CA ASN A 305 -7.60 1.44 -31.35
C ASN A 305 -7.48 1.46 -29.81
N ARG A 306 -6.37 0.91 -29.25
CA ARG A 306 -6.10 1.02 -27.82
C ARG A 306 -5.86 2.48 -27.40
N ALA A 307 -5.19 3.28 -28.24
CA ALA A 307 -5.06 4.71 -28.05
C ALA A 307 -6.42 5.40 -28.00
N ALA A 308 -7.33 5.09 -28.93
CA ALA A 308 -8.69 5.63 -28.93
C ALA A 308 -9.46 5.32 -27.63
N VAL A 309 -9.30 4.12 -27.07
CA VAL A 309 -9.87 3.78 -25.74
C VAL A 309 -9.25 4.68 -24.67
N SER A 310 -7.94 4.85 -24.67
CA SER A 310 -7.23 5.69 -23.68
C SER A 310 -7.63 7.18 -23.80
N GLU A 311 -7.74 7.70 -25.00
CA GLU A 311 -8.14 9.08 -25.31
C GLU A 311 -9.57 9.40 -24.90
N ALA A 312 -10.49 8.42 -25.08
CA ALA A 312 -11.89 8.58 -24.75
C ALA A 312 -12.13 8.81 -23.25
N ILE A 313 -11.31 8.20 -22.39
CA ILE A 313 -11.55 8.20 -20.93
C ILE A 313 -11.23 9.56 -20.33
N ASP A 314 -12.24 10.14 -19.67
CA ASP A 314 -12.10 11.36 -18.87
C ASP A 314 -11.59 11.00 -17.46
N ARG A 315 -10.28 11.13 -17.28
CA ARG A 315 -9.59 10.76 -16.05
C ARG A 315 -9.99 11.60 -14.85
N SER A 316 -10.22 12.90 -15.10
CA SER A 316 -10.66 13.83 -14.05
C SER A 316 -12.07 13.50 -13.56
N ALA A 317 -12.97 13.08 -14.46
CA ALA A 317 -14.29 12.59 -14.08
C ALA A 317 -14.20 11.28 -13.30
N VAL A 318 -13.27 10.38 -13.67
CA VAL A 318 -13.04 9.11 -12.95
C VAL A 318 -12.58 9.36 -11.53
N THR A 319 -11.55 10.19 -11.32
CA THR A 319 -11.00 10.45 -9.99
C THR A 319 -11.93 11.29 -9.14
N GLY A 320 -12.51 12.36 -9.70
CA GLY A 320 -13.44 13.26 -9.01
C GLY A 320 -14.73 12.59 -8.55
N ALA A 321 -15.18 11.55 -9.25
CA ALA A 321 -16.35 10.77 -8.82
C ALA A 321 -16.10 9.97 -7.53
N VAL A 322 -14.85 9.59 -7.25
CA VAL A 322 -14.47 8.81 -6.06
C VAL A 322 -14.03 9.73 -4.93
N ALA A 323 -13.06 10.63 -5.19
CA ALA A 323 -12.50 11.50 -4.18
C ALA A 323 -12.13 12.87 -4.80
N PRO A 324 -12.55 14.02 -4.20
CA PRO A 324 -12.36 15.35 -4.81
C PRO A 324 -10.91 15.75 -5.10
N ASN A 325 -9.97 15.25 -4.28
CA ASN A 325 -8.55 15.59 -4.37
C ASN A 325 -7.70 14.40 -4.87
N TRP A 326 -8.29 13.50 -5.60
CA TRP A 326 -7.55 12.36 -6.17
C TRP A 326 -7.03 12.74 -7.55
N ASP A 327 -5.71 12.88 -7.67
CA ASP A 327 -5.07 13.34 -8.89
C ASP A 327 -5.13 12.29 -10.01
N ALA A 328 -5.52 12.74 -11.19
CA ALA A 328 -5.48 11.96 -12.41
C ALA A 328 -4.02 11.77 -12.90
N ALA A 329 -3.77 10.66 -13.61
CA ALA A 329 -2.49 10.38 -14.24
C ALA A 329 -2.66 9.97 -15.71
N ASP A 330 -1.76 10.44 -16.56
CA ASP A 330 -1.76 10.20 -18.01
C ASP A 330 -0.59 9.34 -18.50
N ARG A 331 0.35 8.99 -17.61
CA ARG A 331 1.58 8.25 -17.93
C ARG A 331 1.82 7.12 -16.91
N ILE A 332 2.59 6.12 -17.34
CA ILE A 332 2.92 4.95 -16.50
C ILE A 332 3.90 5.36 -15.40
N LEU A 333 4.99 6.02 -15.77
CA LEU A 333 6.02 6.43 -14.82
C LEU A 333 5.63 7.74 -14.14
N PRO A 334 5.64 7.81 -12.80
CA PRO A 334 5.32 9.04 -12.07
C PRO A 334 6.44 10.08 -12.19
N ASP A 335 7.69 9.64 -12.33
CA ASP A 335 8.91 10.43 -12.37
C ASP A 335 9.99 9.66 -13.13
N THR A 336 11.18 10.26 -13.30
CA THR A 336 12.34 9.67 -14.00
C THR A 336 12.81 8.39 -13.35
N LEU A 337 12.82 8.33 -12.01
CA LEU A 337 13.30 7.19 -11.22
C LEU A 337 14.71 6.76 -11.66
N ASP A 338 14.89 5.48 -12.00
CA ASP A 338 16.13 4.90 -12.53
C ASP A 338 16.17 4.82 -14.08
N SER A 339 15.32 5.59 -14.78
CA SER A 339 15.34 5.75 -16.25
C SER A 339 16.39 6.80 -16.67
N ALA A 340 16.95 6.66 -17.85
CA ALA A 340 17.88 7.66 -18.43
C ALA A 340 17.16 8.84 -19.07
N SER A 341 15.85 8.82 -19.21
CA SER A 341 15.04 9.90 -19.77
C SER A 341 13.81 10.20 -18.91
N LEU A 342 13.22 11.37 -19.15
CA LEU A 342 11.92 11.72 -18.57
C LEU A 342 10.84 10.72 -19.02
N PRO A 343 9.79 10.51 -18.20
CA PRO A 343 8.65 9.66 -18.57
C PRO A 343 8.03 10.06 -19.92
N GLN A 344 7.64 9.06 -20.69
CA GLN A 344 6.92 9.28 -21.93
C GLN A 344 5.55 9.90 -21.66
N VAL A 345 5.22 10.95 -22.42
CA VAL A 345 3.93 11.63 -22.34
C VAL A 345 3.19 11.37 -23.65
N PRO A 346 2.00 10.74 -23.61
CA PRO A 346 1.22 10.51 -24.82
C PRO A 346 0.86 11.81 -25.54
N ALA A 347 0.98 11.84 -26.87
CA ALA A 347 0.74 13.05 -27.67
C ALA A 347 -0.68 13.64 -27.47
N TRP A 348 -1.68 12.82 -27.17
CA TRP A 348 -3.05 13.27 -26.91
C TRP A 348 -3.21 14.14 -25.64
N THR A 349 -2.22 14.18 -24.76
CA THR A 349 -2.28 15.05 -23.56
C THR A 349 -2.30 16.53 -23.91
N LEU A 350 -1.84 16.89 -25.10
CA LEU A 350 -1.91 18.26 -25.64
C LEU A 350 -3.32 18.64 -26.14
N LEU A 351 -4.22 17.66 -26.28
CA LEU A 351 -5.58 17.87 -26.76
C LEU A 351 -6.55 18.08 -25.58
N THR A 352 -7.57 18.89 -25.81
CA THR A 352 -8.72 19.00 -24.90
C THR A 352 -9.50 17.67 -24.86
N GLN A 353 -10.33 17.48 -23.83
CA GLN A 353 -11.15 16.27 -23.71
C GLN A 353 -12.12 16.10 -24.88
N ASP A 354 -12.64 17.20 -25.44
CA ASP A 354 -13.55 17.15 -26.58
C ASP A 354 -12.83 16.77 -27.88
N GLU A 355 -11.64 17.29 -28.12
CA GLU A 355 -10.79 16.90 -29.26
C GLU A 355 -10.42 15.42 -29.18
N ARG A 356 -10.05 14.92 -28.00
CA ARG A 356 -9.78 13.48 -27.76
C ARG A 356 -11.01 12.61 -28.05
N ARG A 357 -12.20 13.04 -27.61
CA ARG A 357 -13.46 12.33 -27.93
C ARG A 357 -13.76 12.31 -29.42
N VAL A 358 -13.50 13.42 -30.14
CA VAL A 358 -13.68 13.48 -31.61
C VAL A 358 -12.74 12.50 -32.29
N ALA A 359 -11.46 12.50 -31.95
CA ALA A 359 -10.46 11.58 -32.50
C ALA A 359 -10.83 10.11 -32.23
N ALA A 360 -11.19 9.77 -31.00
CA ALA A 360 -11.64 8.42 -30.62
C ALA A 360 -12.89 7.96 -31.39
N ARG A 361 -13.90 8.84 -31.55
CA ARG A 361 -15.10 8.53 -32.37
C ARG A 361 -14.77 8.24 -33.82
N GLN A 362 -13.88 9.04 -34.41
CA GLN A 362 -13.45 8.85 -35.81
C GLN A 362 -12.77 7.47 -35.96
N ARG A 363 -11.92 7.08 -35.02
CA ARG A 363 -11.25 5.80 -35.02
C ARG A 363 -12.23 4.63 -34.87
N VAL A 364 -13.19 4.73 -33.94
CA VAL A 364 -14.26 3.74 -33.74
C VAL A 364 -15.12 3.62 -34.98
N ALA A 365 -15.49 4.73 -35.62
CA ALA A 365 -16.29 4.74 -36.86
C ALA A 365 -15.53 4.07 -38.02
N ALA A 366 -14.24 4.38 -38.18
CA ALA A 366 -13.40 3.75 -39.20
C ALA A 366 -13.30 2.23 -39.02
N TRP A 367 -13.13 1.75 -37.77
CA TRP A 367 -13.15 0.32 -37.48
C TRP A 367 -14.47 -0.37 -37.89
N LYS A 368 -15.61 0.26 -37.57
CA LYS A 368 -16.94 -0.27 -37.88
C LYS A 368 -17.25 -0.38 -39.38
N GLN A 369 -16.54 0.39 -40.23
CA GLN A 369 -16.67 0.23 -41.69
C GLN A 369 -16.13 -1.12 -42.17
N GLY A 370 -15.05 -1.62 -41.56
CA GLY A 370 -14.47 -2.94 -41.90
C GLY A 370 -15.02 -4.10 -41.07
N THR A 371 -15.59 -3.83 -39.90
CA THR A 371 -16.10 -4.83 -38.97
C THR A 371 -17.45 -4.38 -38.42
N PRO A 372 -18.57 -4.69 -39.13
CA PRO A 372 -19.90 -4.29 -38.67
C PRO A 372 -20.27 -4.93 -37.31
N GLY A 373 -20.94 -4.17 -36.46
CA GLY A 373 -21.45 -4.65 -35.17
C GLY A 373 -21.00 -3.80 -33.98
N PRO A 374 -21.46 -4.13 -32.79
CA PRO A 374 -21.06 -3.46 -31.58
C PRO A 374 -19.62 -3.81 -31.20
N ILE A 375 -18.84 -2.82 -30.73
CA ILE A 375 -17.57 -3.05 -30.09
C ILE A 375 -17.87 -3.23 -28.60
N GLU A 376 -17.80 -4.45 -28.10
CA GLU A 376 -17.97 -4.74 -26.67
C GLU A 376 -16.61 -4.92 -26.00
N LEU A 377 -16.41 -4.25 -24.83
CA LEU A 377 -15.22 -4.39 -24.01
C LEU A 377 -15.62 -4.78 -22.58
N ARG A 378 -15.18 -5.95 -22.13
CA ARG A 378 -15.35 -6.38 -20.74
C ARG A 378 -14.24 -5.75 -19.90
N ILE A 379 -14.63 -5.15 -18.77
CA ILE A 379 -13.73 -4.45 -17.86
C ILE A 379 -13.81 -5.15 -16.51
N ALA A 380 -12.71 -5.80 -16.12
CA ALA A 380 -12.59 -6.49 -14.85
C ALA A 380 -12.25 -5.50 -13.73
N LEU A 381 -13.14 -5.41 -12.73
CA LEU A 381 -12.97 -4.55 -11.55
C LEU A 381 -13.34 -5.30 -10.26
N PRO A 382 -12.73 -4.89 -9.12
CA PRO A 382 -13.15 -5.42 -7.82
C PRO A 382 -14.59 -5.00 -7.50
N THR A 383 -15.17 -5.66 -6.50
CA THR A 383 -16.47 -5.26 -5.94
C THR A 383 -16.29 -4.13 -4.93
N GLY A 384 -17.21 -3.16 -4.91
CA GLY A 384 -17.25 -2.08 -3.94
C GLY A 384 -17.74 -0.77 -4.52
N PRO A 385 -18.11 0.20 -3.66
CA PRO A 385 -18.71 1.46 -4.10
C PRO A 385 -17.76 2.29 -4.97
N GLY A 386 -16.50 2.45 -4.60
CA GLY A 386 -15.53 3.20 -5.41
C GLY A 386 -15.28 2.56 -6.78
N ALA A 387 -15.19 1.23 -6.85
CA ALA A 387 -15.06 0.53 -8.12
C ALA A 387 -16.29 0.70 -9.01
N THR A 388 -17.48 0.84 -8.43
CA THR A 388 -18.72 1.14 -9.18
C THR A 388 -18.67 2.55 -9.77
N LEU A 389 -18.17 3.53 -9.03
CA LEU A 389 -18.01 4.91 -9.51
C LEU A 389 -16.97 5.00 -10.63
N VAL A 390 -15.82 4.34 -10.46
CA VAL A 390 -14.79 4.25 -11.52
C VAL A 390 -15.39 3.63 -12.78
N TYR A 391 -16.09 2.49 -12.65
CA TYR A 391 -16.72 1.86 -13.80
C TYR A 391 -17.73 2.79 -14.49
N ALA A 392 -18.58 3.49 -13.74
CA ALA A 392 -19.61 4.36 -14.29
C ALA A 392 -18.99 5.46 -15.17
N GLN A 393 -17.89 6.09 -14.74
CA GLN A 393 -17.22 7.16 -15.49
C GLN A 393 -16.47 6.62 -16.71
N VAL A 394 -15.78 5.48 -16.56
CA VAL A 394 -15.13 4.79 -17.69
C VAL A 394 -16.17 4.38 -18.71
N ALA A 395 -17.28 3.78 -18.27
CA ALA A 395 -18.37 3.35 -19.15
C ALA A 395 -19.02 4.53 -19.90
N ALA A 396 -19.30 5.63 -19.20
CA ALA A 396 -19.84 6.84 -19.83
C ALA A 396 -18.90 7.37 -20.92
N SER A 397 -17.59 7.40 -20.64
CA SER A 397 -16.56 7.83 -21.59
C SER A 397 -16.52 6.95 -22.84
N LEU A 398 -16.55 5.63 -22.68
CA LEU A 398 -16.52 4.66 -23.78
C LEU A 398 -17.81 4.68 -24.61
N MET A 399 -18.97 4.75 -23.97
CA MET A 399 -20.25 4.86 -24.66
C MET A 399 -20.35 6.12 -25.50
N ALA A 400 -19.78 7.24 -25.01
CA ALA A 400 -19.74 8.51 -25.74
C ALA A 400 -19.01 8.41 -27.08
N VAL A 401 -18.14 7.42 -27.27
CA VAL A 401 -17.41 7.18 -28.53
C VAL A 401 -17.92 5.94 -29.30
N GLY A 402 -19.01 5.30 -28.84
CA GLY A 402 -19.67 4.19 -29.53
C GLY A 402 -19.09 2.79 -29.20
N ILE A 403 -18.42 2.65 -28.07
CA ILE A 403 -17.96 1.38 -27.50
C ILE A 403 -18.93 0.96 -26.38
N VAL A 404 -19.28 -0.32 -26.30
CA VAL A 404 -20.18 -0.88 -25.28
C VAL A 404 -19.36 -1.54 -24.17
N PRO A 405 -19.22 -0.90 -22.99
CA PRO A 405 -18.50 -1.49 -21.86
C PRO A 405 -19.39 -2.49 -21.13
N ARG A 406 -18.75 -3.57 -20.61
CA ARG A 406 -19.40 -4.55 -19.73
C ARG A 406 -18.53 -4.79 -18.50
N ARG A 407 -19.10 -4.55 -17.32
CA ARG A 407 -18.40 -4.86 -16.06
C ARG A 407 -18.41 -6.35 -15.78
N VAL A 408 -17.24 -6.88 -15.39
CA VAL A 408 -17.08 -8.26 -14.91
C VAL A 408 -16.29 -8.25 -13.59
N GLY A 409 -16.28 -9.38 -12.87
CA GLY A 409 -15.47 -9.53 -11.65
C GLY A 409 -13.98 -9.44 -11.95
N ILE A 410 -13.18 -9.09 -10.95
CA ILE A 410 -11.73 -8.84 -11.12
C ILE A 410 -10.96 -10.07 -11.62
N ASP A 411 -11.46 -11.28 -11.36
CA ASP A 411 -10.85 -12.54 -11.77
C ASP A 411 -11.53 -13.16 -13.00
N ASP A 412 -12.57 -12.51 -13.55
CA ASP A 412 -13.25 -12.97 -14.74
C ASP A 412 -12.46 -12.62 -16.02
N ALA A 413 -12.77 -13.36 -17.10
CA ALA A 413 -12.20 -13.09 -18.41
C ALA A 413 -12.64 -11.72 -18.94
N ALA A 414 -11.70 -10.88 -19.32
CA ALA A 414 -11.92 -9.51 -19.75
C ALA A 414 -10.94 -9.11 -20.86
N GLU A 415 -11.19 -7.96 -21.49
CA GLU A 415 -10.25 -7.28 -22.39
C GLU A 415 -9.40 -6.24 -21.62
N LEU A 416 -10.01 -5.59 -20.61
CA LEU A 416 -9.36 -4.61 -19.75
C LEU A 416 -9.45 -5.06 -18.28
N LYS A 417 -8.38 -4.93 -17.52
CA LYS A 417 -8.36 -5.28 -16.09
C LYS A 417 -7.80 -4.11 -15.28
N LEU A 418 -8.50 -3.74 -14.21
CA LEU A 418 -8.00 -2.73 -13.29
C LEU A 418 -6.77 -3.25 -12.55
N VAL A 419 -5.73 -2.43 -12.54
CA VAL A 419 -4.54 -2.57 -11.69
C VAL A 419 -4.56 -1.45 -10.67
N ASP A 420 -4.47 -1.79 -9.39
CA ASP A 420 -4.35 -0.86 -8.26
C ASP A 420 -3.24 -1.37 -7.33
N ALA A 421 -2.02 -0.95 -7.59
CA ALA A 421 -0.83 -1.46 -6.91
C ALA A 421 0.08 -0.33 -6.44
N VAL A 422 0.44 -0.35 -5.14
CA VAL A 422 1.50 0.49 -4.60
C VAL A 422 2.84 -0.10 -4.98
N ALA A 423 3.77 0.75 -5.45
CA ALA A 423 5.10 0.29 -5.82
C ALA A 423 5.88 -0.18 -4.57
N PRO A 424 6.43 -1.39 -4.56
CA PRO A 424 7.21 -1.90 -3.43
C PRO A 424 8.57 -1.20 -3.30
N TYR A 425 9.05 -0.56 -4.37
CA TYR A 425 10.33 0.17 -4.43
C TYR A 425 10.34 1.18 -5.60
N ASP A 426 11.34 2.08 -5.61
CA ASP A 426 11.42 3.18 -6.56
C ASP A 426 12.21 2.77 -7.83
N SER A 427 11.60 2.00 -8.72
CA SER A 427 12.19 1.64 -10.00
C SER A 427 11.18 1.72 -11.12
N ALA A 428 11.52 2.45 -12.17
CA ALA A 428 10.72 2.57 -13.38
C ALA A 428 10.42 1.19 -14.00
N ARG A 429 11.37 0.25 -13.91
CA ARG A 429 11.16 -1.10 -14.40
C ARG A 429 10.00 -1.82 -13.70
N TRP A 430 9.79 -1.57 -12.38
CA TRP A 430 8.63 -2.16 -11.70
C TRP A 430 7.31 -1.68 -12.31
N TYR A 431 7.18 -0.37 -12.54
CA TYR A 431 5.98 0.22 -13.15
C TYR A 431 5.69 -0.37 -14.52
N LEU A 432 6.71 -0.41 -15.38
CA LEU A 432 6.58 -0.92 -16.73
C LEU A 432 6.25 -2.43 -16.75
N ALA A 433 6.91 -3.21 -15.90
CA ALA A 433 6.65 -4.65 -15.79
C ALA A 433 5.25 -4.95 -15.23
N ALA A 434 4.79 -4.20 -14.22
CA ALA A 434 3.46 -4.36 -13.65
C ALA A 434 2.34 -3.89 -14.61
N ALA A 435 2.63 -2.91 -15.45
CA ALA A 435 1.73 -2.43 -16.50
C ALA A 435 1.64 -3.39 -17.71
N CYS A 436 2.67 -4.19 -17.96
CA CYS A 436 2.79 -5.10 -19.10
C CYS A 436 2.14 -6.46 -18.80
N VAL A 437 0.81 -6.54 -18.74
CA VAL A 437 0.10 -7.83 -18.56
C VAL A 437 0.05 -8.61 -19.88
N ALA A 438 -0.35 -7.97 -20.97
CA ALA A 438 -0.37 -8.53 -22.32
C ALA A 438 0.15 -7.49 -23.33
N CYS A 439 1.37 -7.00 -23.11
CA CYS A 439 2.02 -6.07 -24.03
C CYS A 439 2.52 -6.74 -25.30
N GLY A 440 2.75 -5.95 -26.35
CA GLY A 440 3.29 -6.41 -27.63
C GLY A 440 4.73 -6.91 -27.51
N ASP A 441 5.19 -7.60 -28.56
CA ASP A 441 6.53 -8.23 -28.54
C ASP A 441 7.67 -7.22 -28.40
N ALA A 442 7.56 -6.06 -29.04
CA ALA A 442 8.56 -4.98 -28.93
C ALA A 442 8.67 -4.46 -27.48
N ALA A 443 7.53 -4.17 -26.84
CA ALA A 443 7.50 -3.72 -25.45
C ALA A 443 8.03 -4.79 -24.47
N ARG A 444 7.66 -6.05 -24.71
CA ARG A 444 8.16 -7.20 -23.92
C ARG A 444 9.66 -7.39 -24.08
N ALA A 445 10.16 -7.34 -25.30
CA ALA A 445 11.60 -7.46 -25.58
C ALA A 445 12.40 -6.30 -24.93
N ALA A 446 11.89 -5.07 -24.98
CA ALA A 446 12.51 -3.91 -24.34
C ALA A 446 12.55 -4.05 -22.81
N LEU A 447 11.47 -4.53 -22.19
CA LEU A 447 11.43 -4.82 -20.75
C LEU A 447 12.42 -5.90 -20.33
N GLU A 448 12.54 -6.95 -21.15
CA GLU A 448 13.51 -8.02 -20.91
C GLU A 448 14.94 -7.50 -21.04
N ALA A 449 15.24 -6.72 -22.08
CA ALA A 449 16.52 -6.07 -22.22
C ALA A 449 16.86 -5.18 -21.01
N ALA A 450 15.89 -4.43 -20.48
CA ALA A 450 16.08 -3.63 -19.26
C ALA A 450 16.30 -4.51 -18.01
N ARG A 451 15.72 -5.71 -17.96
CA ARG A 451 15.95 -6.69 -16.89
C ARG A 451 17.38 -7.21 -16.91
N GLU A 452 17.87 -7.55 -18.08
CA GLU A 452 19.17 -8.22 -18.28
C GLU A 452 20.35 -7.23 -18.43
N ALA A 453 20.12 -5.93 -18.25
CA ALA A 453 21.16 -4.92 -18.38
C ALA A 453 22.32 -5.16 -17.38
N PRO A 454 23.58 -5.24 -17.85
CA PRO A 454 24.73 -5.59 -17.03
C PRO A 454 25.23 -4.43 -16.17
N THR A 455 24.90 -3.19 -16.52
CA THR A 455 25.31 -1.98 -15.79
C THR A 455 24.13 -1.08 -15.48
N LEU A 456 24.26 -0.18 -14.49
CA LEU A 456 23.23 0.79 -14.14
C LEU A 456 22.98 1.78 -15.29
N ALA A 457 24.01 2.21 -16.00
CA ALA A 457 23.89 3.12 -17.13
C ALA A 457 23.09 2.50 -18.30
N GLU A 458 23.44 1.27 -18.69
CA GLU A 458 22.69 0.52 -19.71
C GLU A 458 21.27 0.24 -19.25
N ARG A 459 21.10 -0.11 -17.98
CA ARG A 459 19.78 -0.32 -17.40
C ARG A 459 18.90 0.91 -17.56
N GLY A 460 19.39 2.10 -17.20
CA GLY A 460 18.65 3.36 -17.36
C GLY A 460 18.26 3.63 -18.81
N ALA A 461 19.19 3.43 -19.76
CA ALA A 461 18.92 3.61 -21.18
C ALA A 461 17.86 2.60 -21.71
N ARG A 462 17.95 1.34 -21.29
CA ARG A 462 16.99 0.29 -21.70
C ARG A 462 15.62 0.46 -21.04
N ILE A 463 15.56 0.99 -19.83
CA ILE A 463 14.29 1.38 -19.19
C ILE A 463 13.61 2.51 -19.99
N ALA A 464 14.37 3.53 -20.42
CA ALA A 464 13.84 4.60 -21.25
C ALA A 464 13.27 4.08 -22.59
N ALA A 465 13.97 3.14 -23.23
CA ALA A 465 13.48 2.47 -24.44
C ALA A 465 12.22 1.62 -24.17
N ALA A 466 12.14 0.96 -23.02
CA ALA A 466 10.98 0.17 -22.63
C ALA A 466 9.76 1.08 -22.36
N ASP A 467 9.94 2.24 -21.73
CA ASP A 467 8.86 3.22 -21.52
C ASP A 467 8.30 3.74 -22.86
N ALA A 468 9.19 4.06 -23.81
CA ALA A 468 8.80 4.46 -25.16
C ALA A 468 8.00 3.34 -25.87
N ALA A 469 8.50 2.12 -25.84
CA ALA A 469 7.81 0.97 -26.45
C ALA A 469 6.45 0.67 -25.81
N MET A 470 6.33 0.80 -24.48
CA MET A 470 5.06 0.65 -23.76
C MET A 470 4.05 1.74 -24.09
N ASN A 471 4.51 2.98 -24.27
CA ASN A 471 3.68 4.11 -24.66
C ASN A 471 3.18 3.96 -26.10
N GLU A 472 4.03 3.53 -27.03
CA GLU A 472 3.65 3.25 -28.42
C GLU A 472 2.66 2.08 -28.52
N ASP A 473 2.89 1.03 -27.74
CA ASP A 473 2.02 -0.14 -27.68
C ASP A 473 0.66 0.13 -27.00
N VAL A 474 0.56 1.17 -26.17
CA VAL A 474 -0.61 1.45 -25.33
C VAL A 474 -1.07 0.19 -24.56
N ALA A 475 -0.11 -0.50 -23.94
CA ALA A 475 -0.38 -1.73 -23.19
C ALA A 475 -1.11 -1.49 -21.86
N PHE A 476 -1.08 -0.25 -21.39
CA PHE A 476 -1.70 0.18 -20.14
C PHE A 476 -2.35 1.56 -20.32
N ILE A 477 -3.48 1.77 -19.70
CA ILE A 477 -4.21 3.04 -19.69
C ILE A 477 -4.15 3.60 -18.28
N PRO A 478 -3.21 4.52 -17.98
CA PRO A 478 -3.13 5.16 -16.67
C PRO A 478 -4.40 5.97 -16.39
N LEU A 479 -4.90 5.94 -15.17
CA LEU A 479 -6.06 6.73 -14.73
C LEU A 479 -5.70 7.68 -13.60
N ALA A 480 -4.95 7.20 -12.60
CA ALA A 480 -4.58 7.94 -11.40
C ALA A 480 -3.34 7.33 -10.74
N ARG A 481 -2.94 7.87 -9.57
CA ARG A 481 -2.08 7.18 -8.62
C ARG A 481 -2.94 6.36 -7.65
N PRO A 482 -2.39 5.33 -6.96
CA PRO A 482 -3.15 4.57 -5.98
C PRO A 482 -3.67 5.46 -4.85
N LEU A 483 -4.97 5.42 -4.57
CA LEU A 483 -5.55 6.10 -3.41
C LEU A 483 -5.45 5.15 -2.21
N ARG A 484 -4.66 5.56 -1.21
CA ARG A 484 -4.50 4.82 0.04
C ARG A 484 -4.81 5.75 1.22
N TRP A 485 -5.58 5.25 2.16
CA TRP A 485 -5.99 6.02 3.32
C TRP A 485 -6.05 5.19 4.60
N SER A 486 -5.89 5.88 5.72
CA SER A 486 -6.04 5.35 7.06
C SER A 486 -6.96 6.25 7.89
N LEU A 487 -7.67 5.69 8.87
CA LEU A 487 -8.29 6.47 9.93
C LEU A 487 -7.39 6.38 11.16
N VAL A 488 -6.97 7.52 11.68
CA VAL A 488 -5.94 7.60 12.71
C VAL A 488 -6.45 8.41 13.88
N SER A 489 -6.51 7.81 15.06
CA SER A 489 -6.88 8.53 16.28
C SER A 489 -5.72 9.43 16.73
N PRO A 490 -6.02 10.55 17.45
CA PRO A 490 -4.97 11.42 18.00
C PRO A 490 -3.99 10.72 18.94
N ARG A 491 -4.37 9.56 19.46
CA ARG A 491 -3.53 8.69 20.29
C ARG A 491 -2.27 8.19 19.55
N LEU A 492 -2.35 8.05 18.23
CA LEU A 492 -1.28 7.53 17.38
C LEU A 492 -0.45 8.67 16.78
N SER A 493 0.20 9.44 17.66
CA SER A 493 0.89 10.68 17.30
C SER A 493 2.11 10.50 16.38
N GLN A 494 2.66 9.28 16.29
CA GLN A 494 3.82 8.95 15.45
C GLN A 494 3.45 8.37 14.08
N TRP A 495 2.15 8.25 13.78
CA TRP A 495 1.74 7.87 12.43
C TRP A 495 2.22 8.92 11.40
N GLN A 496 2.86 8.45 10.34
CA GLN A 496 3.40 9.31 9.27
C GLN A 496 2.90 8.83 7.92
N ALA A 497 2.43 9.76 7.08
CA ALA A 497 2.12 9.47 5.69
C ALA A 497 3.40 9.14 4.91
N ASN A 498 3.36 8.11 4.07
CA ASN A 498 4.52 7.73 3.27
C ASN A 498 4.16 7.16 1.90
N THR A 499 5.13 7.15 0.99
CA THR A 499 4.92 6.74 -0.39
C THR A 499 4.62 5.25 -0.57
N ARG A 500 4.86 4.41 0.45
CA ARG A 500 4.56 2.98 0.45
C ARG A 500 3.17 2.67 1.00
N ALA A 501 2.52 3.66 1.63
CA ALA A 501 1.26 3.47 2.38
C ALA A 501 1.36 2.27 3.35
N TRP A 502 2.52 2.14 3.99
CA TRP A 502 2.85 1.07 4.92
C TRP A 502 3.21 1.65 6.29
N HIS A 503 2.53 1.20 7.33
CA HIS A 503 2.64 1.75 8.69
C HIS A 503 2.93 0.64 9.69
N PRO A 504 4.21 0.39 10.04
CA PRO A 504 4.58 -0.61 11.04
C PRO A 504 3.92 -0.33 12.39
N LEU A 505 3.32 -1.34 13.02
CA LEU A 505 2.50 -1.15 14.22
C LEU A 505 3.32 -0.69 15.43
N ASN A 506 4.62 -0.98 15.47
CA ASN A 506 5.53 -0.52 16.52
C ASN A 506 5.99 0.94 16.36
N ARG A 507 5.62 1.61 15.26
CA ARG A 507 5.99 3.00 14.93
C ARG A 507 4.81 3.98 15.03
N LEU A 508 3.71 3.57 15.66
CA LEU A 508 2.51 4.40 15.78
C LEU A 508 2.54 5.35 16.99
N ARG A 509 3.38 5.07 17.98
CA ARG A 509 3.46 5.80 19.27
C ARG A 509 4.91 6.02 19.69
N ALA A 510 5.16 7.10 20.42
CA ALA A 510 6.50 7.45 20.93
C ALA A 510 7.05 6.45 21.98
N ASP A 511 6.16 5.77 22.70
CA ASP A 511 6.54 4.96 23.87
C ASP A 511 6.82 3.48 23.53
N THR A 512 6.88 3.14 22.24
CA THR A 512 7.08 1.75 21.76
C THR A 512 8.48 1.46 21.23
N ASN A 513 9.46 2.33 21.60
CA ASN A 513 10.87 2.14 21.24
C ASN A 513 11.55 1.16 22.17
#